data_98f49218347ef6c0467a9164dba341de
#
_entry.id   98f49218347ef6c0467a9164dba341de
#
_cell.length_a   1.000
_cell.length_b   1.000
_cell.length_c   1.000
_cell.angle_alpha   90.00
_cell.angle_beta   90.00
_cell.angle_gamma   90.00
#
_symmetry.space_group_name_H-M   'P 1'
#
loop_
_entity.id
_entity.type
_entity.pdbx_description
1 polymer ?
#
loop_
_entity_poly.entity_id
_entity_poly.type
_entity_poly.pdbx_seq_one_letter_code
_entity_poly.pdbx_strand_id
1 'polypeptide(L)'
;MRKQTVKTSRVAAQLEKMFRLLNEHFYNGQLPEVIISLKKTVGAYGHFTCGKVWQAGNERRYEINISSATLNRPIEQTCSTLLHEMAHLACAVGYGNTEKDENGNPLPIKDTSGSGNTYHNKRFKAMAEAHGLEIGKHPKYGWTITSPNLELLDFIEQQGWQDLQMVEGVNLLDILGTLPKGAAGTSGRTKKPTSTRKYICPKCGNSCRATKTINIICGDCMEKMVVSE
;
A
#
# COMPACT_ATOMS: atom_id res chain seq x y z
N MET A 1 33.03 -5.23 -18.31
CA MET A 1 31.94 -5.51 -17.36
C MET A 1 30.61 -5.49 -18.10
N ARG A 2 29.88 -6.62 -18.15
CA ARG A 2 28.52 -6.64 -18.73
C ARG A 2 27.60 -5.85 -17.79
N LYS A 3 26.94 -4.77 -18.27
CA LYS A 3 25.90 -4.08 -17.55
C LYS A 3 24.80 -5.11 -17.18
N GLN A 4 24.62 -5.38 -15.90
CA GLN A 4 23.53 -6.24 -15.45
C GLN A 4 22.20 -5.52 -15.72
N THR A 5 21.40 -6.08 -16.62
CA THR A 5 20.04 -5.55 -16.90
C THR A 5 19.17 -5.78 -15.68
N VAL A 6 18.58 -4.72 -15.13
CA VAL A 6 17.55 -4.80 -14.07
C VAL A 6 16.33 -5.49 -14.66
N LYS A 7 15.86 -6.57 -14.02
CA LYS A 7 14.66 -7.32 -14.41
C LYS A 7 13.71 -7.41 -13.23
N THR A 8 12.41 -7.33 -13.48
CA THR A 8 11.36 -7.48 -12.44
C THR A 8 11.52 -8.76 -11.64
N SER A 9 11.86 -9.88 -12.29
CA SER A 9 12.11 -11.15 -11.61
C SER A 9 13.27 -11.10 -10.62
N ARG A 10 14.34 -10.33 -10.91
CA ARG A 10 15.46 -10.15 -9.97
C ARG A 10 15.07 -9.30 -8.77
N VAL A 11 14.30 -8.25 -9.00
CA VAL A 11 13.79 -7.38 -7.92
C VAL A 11 12.84 -8.18 -7.03
N ALA A 12 11.92 -8.95 -7.60
CA ALA A 12 11.03 -9.83 -6.83
C ALA A 12 11.84 -10.84 -5.99
N ALA A 13 12.80 -11.52 -6.60
CA ALA A 13 13.67 -12.48 -5.89
C ALA A 13 14.50 -11.81 -4.79
N GLN A 14 14.94 -10.56 -4.99
CA GLN A 14 15.65 -9.80 -3.95
C GLN A 14 14.71 -9.47 -2.79
N LEU A 15 13.48 -8.99 -3.05
CA LEU A 15 12.49 -8.70 -2.01
C LEU A 15 12.05 -9.98 -1.27
N GLU A 16 11.91 -11.12 -1.95
CA GLU A 16 11.66 -12.41 -1.31
C GLU A 16 12.80 -12.82 -0.38
N LYS A 17 14.06 -12.62 -0.82
CA LYS A 17 15.23 -12.85 0.05
C LYS A 17 15.22 -11.91 1.25
N MET A 18 14.94 -10.62 1.04
CA MET A 18 14.81 -9.62 2.10
C MET A 18 13.72 -10.02 3.10
N PHE A 19 12.54 -10.43 2.62
CA PHE A 19 11.46 -10.93 3.48
C PHE A 19 11.92 -12.07 4.38
N ARG A 20 12.59 -13.10 3.84
CA ARG A 20 13.08 -14.23 4.64
C ARG A 20 14.10 -13.81 5.70
N LEU A 21 15.06 -12.95 5.35
CA LEU A 21 16.07 -12.46 6.28
C LEU A 21 15.50 -11.55 7.36
N LEU A 22 14.55 -10.68 7.00
CA LEU A 22 13.80 -9.85 7.96
C LEU A 22 12.89 -10.71 8.87
N ASN A 23 12.26 -11.75 8.32
CA ASN A 23 11.48 -12.69 9.11
C ASN A 23 12.34 -13.43 10.13
N GLU A 24 13.50 -13.91 9.71
CA GLU A 24 14.45 -14.58 10.61
C GLU A 24 14.92 -13.65 11.72
N HIS A 25 15.32 -12.43 11.39
CA HIS A 25 15.89 -11.48 12.34
C HIS A 25 14.86 -10.91 13.31
N PHE A 26 13.72 -10.42 12.79
CA PHE A 26 12.73 -9.68 13.60
C PHE A 26 11.57 -10.55 14.11
N TYR A 27 11.28 -11.68 13.47
CA TYR A 27 10.14 -12.55 13.82
C TYR A 27 10.53 -13.99 14.12
N ASN A 28 11.84 -14.26 14.32
CA ASN A 28 12.38 -15.60 14.60
C ASN A 28 11.95 -16.67 13.57
N GLY A 29 11.79 -16.28 12.30
CA GLY A 29 11.35 -17.16 11.23
C GLY A 29 9.89 -17.64 11.32
N GLN A 30 9.08 -17.05 12.22
CA GLN A 30 7.73 -17.58 12.52
C GLN A 30 6.63 -17.08 11.60
N LEU A 31 6.90 -16.07 10.75
CA LEU A 31 5.90 -15.64 9.77
C LEU A 31 5.85 -16.65 8.62
N PRO A 32 4.65 -16.96 8.10
CA PRO A 32 4.50 -17.86 6.96
C PRO A 32 5.07 -17.26 5.69
N GLU A 33 5.47 -18.12 4.75
CA GLU A 33 5.86 -17.71 3.40
C GLU A 33 4.71 -16.98 2.70
N VAL A 34 5.07 -15.92 1.98
CA VAL A 34 4.13 -15.07 1.23
C VAL A 34 4.50 -15.02 -0.24
N ILE A 35 3.60 -14.52 -1.06
CA ILE A 35 3.92 -14.11 -2.43
C ILE A 35 4.25 -12.62 -2.43
N ILE A 36 5.46 -12.26 -2.88
CA ILE A 36 5.84 -10.87 -3.11
C ILE A 36 5.42 -10.47 -4.52
N SER A 37 4.59 -9.45 -4.65
CA SER A 37 4.19 -8.90 -5.94
C SER A 37 4.67 -7.47 -6.14
N LEU A 38 4.83 -7.08 -7.40
CA LEU A 38 5.27 -5.76 -7.84
C LEU A 38 4.18 -5.14 -8.71
N LYS A 39 3.15 -4.59 -8.08
CA LYS A 39 2.04 -3.93 -8.76
C LYS A 39 2.00 -2.47 -8.35
N LYS A 40 1.71 -1.57 -9.29
CA LYS A 40 1.52 -0.16 -8.98
C LYS A 40 0.35 0.03 -8.01
N THR A 41 0.65 0.62 -6.85
CA THR A 41 -0.37 0.98 -5.86
C THR A 41 -0.50 2.49 -5.79
N VAL A 42 -1.71 2.99 -6.01
CA VAL A 42 -1.97 4.44 -5.98
C VAL A 42 -2.08 4.91 -4.54
N GLY A 43 -1.20 5.83 -4.16
CA GLY A 43 -1.24 6.47 -2.83
C GLY A 43 -0.68 5.62 -1.68
N ALA A 44 -0.03 4.48 -1.97
CA ALA A 44 0.67 3.68 -0.98
C ALA A 44 2.00 3.12 -1.54
N TYR A 45 2.93 2.84 -0.65
CA TYR A 45 4.23 2.27 -1.00
C TYR A 45 4.19 0.74 -1.07
N GLY A 46 3.30 0.13 -0.33
CA GLY A 46 3.02 -1.29 -0.31
C GLY A 46 1.60 -1.57 0.13
N HIS A 47 1.25 -2.85 0.17
CA HIS A 47 0.01 -3.27 0.81
C HIS A 47 0.04 -4.77 1.10
N PHE A 48 -0.47 -5.16 2.26
CA PHE A 48 -0.72 -6.53 2.65
C PHE A 48 -2.17 -6.91 2.34
N THR A 49 -2.37 -8.07 1.72
CA THR A 49 -3.71 -8.61 1.45
C THR A 49 -4.14 -9.52 2.60
N CYS A 50 -5.12 -9.11 3.39
CA CYS A 50 -5.55 -9.80 4.63
C CYS A 50 -6.08 -11.23 4.45
N GLY A 51 -6.25 -11.71 3.21
CA GLY A 51 -6.67 -13.09 2.91
C GLY A 51 -5.57 -13.87 2.20
N LYS A 52 -5.58 -15.20 2.32
CA LYS A 52 -4.71 -16.08 1.54
C LYS A 52 -5.26 -16.18 0.10
N VAL A 53 -4.88 -15.23 -0.75
CA VAL A 53 -5.44 -15.04 -2.12
C VAL A 53 -4.71 -15.86 -3.20
N TRP A 54 -3.51 -16.34 -2.91
CA TRP A 54 -2.75 -17.20 -3.82
C TRP A 54 -2.91 -18.67 -3.45
N GLN A 55 -3.01 -19.52 -4.49
CA GLN A 55 -2.98 -20.96 -4.35
C GLN A 55 -1.74 -21.50 -5.08
N ALA A 56 -0.87 -22.18 -4.35
CA ALA A 56 0.32 -22.84 -4.85
C ALA A 56 0.23 -24.34 -4.52
N GLY A 57 -0.21 -25.14 -5.49
CA GLY A 57 -0.58 -26.55 -5.22
C GLY A 57 -1.75 -26.63 -4.25
N ASN A 58 -1.55 -27.32 -3.13
CA ASN A 58 -2.56 -27.47 -2.07
C ASN A 58 -2.48 -26.37 -0.99
N GLU A 59 -1.49 -25.47 -1.07
CA GLU A 59 -1.27 -24.41 -0.09
C GLU A 59 -1.88 -23.09 -0.55
N ARG A 60 -2.48 -22.37 0.39
CA ARG A 60 -2.91 -21.00 0.20
C ARG A 60 -1.94 -20.04 0.88
N ARG A 61 -1.54 -18.95 0.18
CA ARG A 61 -0.56 -17.98 0.65
C ARG A 61 -1.09 -16.56 0.66
N TYR A 62 -0.59 -15.77 1.60
CA TYR A 62 -0.80 -14.33 1.64
C TYR A 62 -0.01 -13.63 0.54
N GLU A 63 -0.37 -12.39 0.23
CA GLU A 63 0.35 -11.50 -0.69
C GLU A 63 0.82 -10.26 0.06
N ILE A 64 2.07 -9.90 -0.13
CA ILE A 64 2.61 -8.58 0.15
C ILE A 64 2.98 -7.94 -1.19
N ASN A 65 2.37 -6.81 -1.49
CA ASN A 65 2.70 -6.03 -2.68
C ASN A 65 3.60 -4.86 -2.31
N ILE A 66 4.72 -4.70 -3.01
CA ILE A 66 5.56 -3.49 -2.96
C ILE A 66 5.31 -2.70 -4.24
N SER A 67 4.95 -1.42 -4.10
CA SER A 67 4.56 -0.59 -5.24
C SER A 67 5.69 -0.40 -6.23
N SER A 68 5.50 -0.88 -7.47
CA SER A 68 6.46 -0.71 -8.56
C SER A 68 6.74 0.76 -8.91
N ALA A 69 5.82 1.66 -8.59
CA ALA A 69 5.98 3.10 -8.83
C ALA A 69 6.95 3.79 -7.87
N THR A 70 7.45 3.10 -6.83
CA THR A 70 8.26 3.70 -5.77
C THR A 70 9.48 2.86 -5.38
N LEU A 71 9.90 1.94 -6.24
CA LEU A 71 11.06 1.08 -6.02
C LEU A 71 12.41 1.78 -6.17
N ASN A 72 12.44 3.01 -6.67
CA ASN A 72 13.64 3.85 -6.78
C ASN A 72 13.93 4.65 -5.50
N ARG A 73 13.22 4.38 -4.42
CA ARG A 73 13.51 4.98 -3.11
C ARG A 73 14.76 4.33 -2.49
N PRO A 74 15.42 5.02 -1.53
CA PRO A 74 16.47 4.43 -0.73
C PRO A 74 16.07 3.05 -0.17
N ILE A 75 17.04 2.15 -0.08
CA ILE A 75 16.78 0.75 0.34
C ILE A 75 16.19 0.69 1.74
N GLU A 76 16.56 1.58 2.64
CA GLU A 76 16.06 1.68 4.00
C GLU A 76 14.56 1.95 4.02
N GLN A 77 14.08 2.81 3.10
CA GLN A 77 12.65 3.10 2.95
C GLN A 77 11.89 1.93 2.32
N THR A 78 12.52 1.19 1.41
CA THR A 78 11.94 -0.01 0.82
C THR A 78 11.85 -1.13 1.86
N CYS A 79 12.89 -1.33 2.67
CA CYS A 79 12.89 -2.26 3.79
C CYS A 79 11.83 -1.89 4.84
N SER A 80 11.73 -0.61 5.20
CA SER A 80 10.71 -0.13 6.13
C SER A 80 9.30 -0.39 5.60
N THR A 81 9.08 -0.24 4.29
CA THR A 81 7.78 -0.59 3.68
C THR A 81 7.52 -2.08 3.77
N LEU A 82 8.50 -2.93 3.41
CA LEU A 82 8.34 -4.38 3.49
C LEU A 82 8.05 -4.82 4.93
N LEU A 83 8.79 -4.28 5.90
CA LEU A 83 8.61 -4.60 7.32
C LEU A 83 7.27 -4.08 7.87
N HIS A 84 6.74 -2.96 7.36
CA HIS A 84 5.40 -2.47 7.64
C HIS A 84 4.32 -3.48 7.20
N GLU A 85 4.43 -4.01 6.00
CA GLU A 85 3.50 -5.04 5.51
C GLU A 85 3.68 -6.38 6.25
N MET A 86 4.89 -6.69 6.69
CA MET A 86 5.17 -7.85 7.55
C MET A 86 4.54 -7.70 8.94
N ALA A 87 4.45 -6.48 9.49
CA ALA A 87 3.74 -6.22 10.74
C ALA A 87 2.22 -6.49 10.59
N HIS A 88 1.63 -6.16 9.44
CA HIS A 88 0.25 -6.55 9.12
C HIS A 88 0.08 -8.06 9.02
N LEU A 89 1.01 -8.76 8.37
CA LEU A 89 1.04 -10.21 8.31
C LEU A 89 1.14 -10.83 9.72
N ALA A 90 2.05 -10.32 10.56
CA ALA A 90 2.22 -10.77 11.93
C ALA A 90 0.92 -10.63 12.73
N CYS A 91 0.23 -9.49 12.61
CA CYS A 91 -1.08 -9.30 13.21
C CYS A 91 -2.12 -10.28 12.66
N ALA A 92 -2.14 -10.50 11.35
CA ALA A 92 -3.12 -11.39 10.71
C ALA A 92 -2.96 -12.87 11.12
N VAL A 93 -1.72 -13.32 11.42
CA VAL A 93 -1.46 -14.68 11.91
C VAL A 93 -1.44 -14.79 13.43
N GLY A 94 -1.68 -13.69 14.16
CA GLY A 94 -1.68 -13.67 15.62
C GLY A 94 -0.31 -13.83 16.24
N TYR A 95 0.76 -13.39 15.58
CA TYR A 95 2.13 -13.48 16.11
C TYR A 95 2.21 -12.85 17.51
N GLY A 96 2.71 -13.60 18.48
CA GLY A 96 2.83 -13.16 19.88
C GLY A 96 1.48 -13.06 20.64
N ASN A 97 0.34 -13.37 20.02
CA ASN A 97 -0.94 -13.39 20.71
C ASN A 97 -1.07 -14.65 21.59
N THR A 98 -1.44 -14.45 22.84
CA THR A 98 -1.67 -15.55 23.80
C THR A 98 -3.07 -16.15 23.69
N GLU A 99 -4.03 -15.43 23.14
CA GLU A 99 -5.38 -15.91 22.87
C GLU A 99 -5.36 -16.87 21.68
N LYS A 100 -6.05 -18.00 21.81
CA LYS A 100 -6.08 -19.07 20.80
C LYS A 100 -7.52 -19.44 20.45
N ASP A 101 -7.68 -19.94 19.22
CA ASP A 101 -8.93 -20.54 18.76
C ASP A 101 -9.11 -21.97 19.35
N GLU A 102 -10.23 -22.62 19.04
CA GLU A 102 -10.55 -23.99 19.44
C GLU A 102 -9.55 -25.04 18.94
N ASN A 103 -8.78 -24.74 17.90
CA ASN A 103 -7.76 -25.59 17.31
C ASN A 103 -6.35 -25.30 17.86
N GLY A 104 -6.23 -24.36 18.82
CA GLY A 104 -4.97 -23.96 19.42
C GLY A 104 -4.14 -22.97 18.59
N ASN A 105 -4.67 -22.41 17.49
CA ASN A 105 -3.99 -21.40 16.70
C ASN A 105 -4.14 -20.02 17.34
N PRO A 106 -3.10 -19.16 17.31
CA PRO A 106 -3.20 -17.80 17.81
C PRO A 106 -4.31 -17.01 17.08
N LEU A 107 -5.13 -16.28 17.84
CA LEU A 107 -6.15 -15.43 17.24
C LEU A 107 -5.51 -14.20 16.55
N PRO A 108 -6.02 -13.79 15.37
CA PRO A 108 -5.55 -12.59 14.69
C PRO A 108 -5.66 -11.34 15.58
N ILE A 109 -4.69 -10.47 15.50
CA ILE A 109 -4.66 -9.18 16.17
C ILE A 109 -5.29 -8.14 15.23
N LYS A 110 -6.36 -7.47 15.67
CA LYS A 110 -6.97 -6.41 14.89
C LYS A 110 -6.09 -5.15 14.93
N ASP A 111 -5.33 -4.91 13.89
CA ASP A 111 -4.32 -3.87 13.74
C ASP A 111 -4.84 -2.59 13.05
N THR A 112 -5.96 -2.68 12.35
CA THR A 112 -6.62 -1.58 11.66
C THR A 112 -8.05 -1.38 12.14
N SER A 113 -8.62 -0.21 11.85
CA SER A 113 -9.98 0.17 12.23
C SER A 113 -10.56 1.21 11.26
N GLY A 114 -11.80 1.64 11.53
CA GLY A 114 -12.51 2.62 10.70
C GLY A 114 -13.14 2.01 9.44
N SER A 115 -13.78 2.85 8.64
CA SER A 115 -14.40 2.44 7.38
C SER A 115 -13.31 2.01 6.39
N GLY A 116 -13.41 0.78 5.88
CA GLY A 116 -12.44 0.19 4.94
C GLY A 116 -11.12 -0.25 5.58
N ASN A 117 -11.04 -0.36 6.91
CA ASN A 117 -9.84 -0.80 7.65
C ASN A 117 -8.55 -0.05 7.28
N THR A 118 -8.66 1.27 7.04
CA THR A 118 -7.52 2.08 6.60
C THR A 118 -6.80 2.81 7.73
N TYR A 119 -7.37 2.82 8.93
CA TYR A 119 -6.79 3.49 10.09
C TYR A 119 -5.95 2.52 10.92
N HIS A 120 -4.63 2.71 10.94
CA HIS A 120 -3.70 1.92 11.74
C HIS A 120 -3.83 2.29 13.22
N ASN A 121 -4.16 1.30 14.04
CA ASN A 121 -4.40 1.52 15.46
C ASN A 121 -3.12 1.33 16.33
N LYS A 122 -3.26 1.41 17.65
CA LYS A 122 -2.13 1.25 18.58
C LYS A 122 -1.54 -0.17 18.60
N ARG A 123 -2.32 -1.19 18.21
CA ARG A 123 -1.83 -2.58 18.15
C ARG A 123 -0.89 -2.75 16.97
N PHE A 124 -1.24 -2.16 15.80
CA PHE A 124 -0.31 -2.07 14.68
C PHE A 124 0.99 -1.37 15.10
N LYS A 125 0.88 -0.18 15.73
CA LYS A 125 2.04 0.57 16.23
C LYS A 125 2.95 -0.31 17.07
N ALA A 126 2.40 -0.96 18.09
CA ALA A 126 3.16 -1.81 19.00
C ALA A 126 3.86 -2.98 18.27
N MET A 127 3.16 -3.64 17.33
CA MET A 127 3.74 -4.70 16.51
C MET A 127 4.90 -4.19 15.66
N ALA A 128 4.72 -3.07 14.98
CA ALA A 128 5.73 -2.50 14.08
C ALA A 128 6.96 -1.98 14.84
N GLU A 129 6.76 -1.28 15.97
CA GLU A 129 7.85 -0.75 16.79
C GLU A 129 8.66 -1.84 17.51
N ALA A 130 8.03 -2.95 17.86
CA ALA A 130 8.74 -4.11 18.42
C ALA A 130 9.61 -4.84 17.38
N HIS A 131 9.46 -4.54 16.09
CA HIS A 131 10.10 -5.26 15.01
C HIS A 131 10.79 -4.31 13.99
N GLY A 132 11.66 -3.44 14.47
CA GLY A 132 12.60 -2.69 13.63
C GLY A 132 12.10 -1.36 13.06
N LEU A 133 10.91 -0.88 13.45
CA LEU A 133 10.34 0.35 12.91
C LEU A 133 10.12 1.43 13.98
N GLU A 134 10.16 2.68 13.55
CA GLU A 134 9.63 3.84 14.28
C GLU A 134 8.32 4.28 13.61
N ILE A 135 7.26 4.47 14.41
CA ILE A 135 5.91 4.74 13.90
C ILE A 135 5.37 6.08 14.35
N GLY A 136 5.25 7.01 13.42
CA GLY A 136 4.57 8.28 13.58
C GLY A 136 3.07 8.22 13.28
N LYS A 137 2.32 9.22 13.80
CA LYS A 137 0.87 9.29 13.63
C LYS A 137 0.48 10.25 12.50
N HIS A 138 -0.27 9.74 11.53
CA HIS A 138 -0.93 10.54 10.49
C HIS A 138 -2.36 10.93 10.94
N PRO A 139 -2.83 12.18 10.74
CA PRO A 139 -4.14 12.63 11.23
C PRO A 139 -5.31 11.77 10.73
N LYS A 140 -5.27 11.33 9.47
CA LYS A 140 -6.35 10.58 8.81
C LYS A 140 -6.19 9.06 8.93
N TYR A 141 -4.94 8.54 8.86
CA TYR A 141 -4.67 7.12 8.71
C TYR A 141 -4.09 6.46 9.97
N GLY A 142 -3.99 7.21 11.07
CA GLY A 142 -3.50 6.69 12.34
C GLY A 142 -1.99 6.48 12.36
N TRP A 143 -1.51 5.41 12.96
CA TRP A 143 -0.11 5.10 13.18
C TRP A 143 0.53 4.45 11.94
N THR A 144 0.78 5.24 10.90
CA THR A 144 1.21 4.75 9.58
C THR A 144 2.43 5.45 8.99
N ILE A 145 2.95 6.51 9.63
CA ILE A 145 4.20 7.15 9.18
C ILE A 145 5.34 6.25 9.67
N THR A 146 6.02 5.59 8.74
CA THR A 146 6.98 4.53 9.03
C THR A 146 8.40 4.97 8.67
N SER A 147 9.32 4.78 9.60
CA SER A 147 10.76 5.00 9.44
C SER A 147 11.52 3.79 10.00
N PRO A 148 12.75 3.49 9.51
CA PRO A 148 13.59 2.47 10.12
C PRO A 148 14.09 2.93 11.48
N ASN A 149 14.16 2.04 12.45
CA ASN A 149 14.92 2.28 13.69
C ASN A 149 16.42 1.97 13.48
N LEU A 150 17.25 2.19 14.49
CA LEU A 150 18.69 1.93 14.40
C LEU A 150 19.00 0.46 14.13
N GLU A 151 18.27 -0.48 14.73
CA GLU A 151 18.47 -1.91 14.55
C GLU A 151 18.25 -2.33 13.09
N LEU A 152 17.20 -1.81 12.44
CA LEU A 152 16.94 -2.08 11.02
C LEU A 152 18.01 -1.46 10.12
N LEU A 153 18.50 -0.24 10.44
CA LEU A 153 19.58 0.39 9.69
C LEU A 153 20.86 -0.44 9.75
N ASP A 154 21.27 -0.85 10.95
CA ASP A 154 22.45 -1.70 11.17
C ASP A 154 22.30 -3.05 10.44
N PHE A 155 21.11 -3.65 10.48
CA PHE A 155 20.83 -4.89 9.77
C PHE A 155 20.94 -4.72 8.24
N ILE A 156 20.40 -3.64 7.66
CA ILE A 156 20.52 -3.35 6.23
C ILE A 156 21.97 -3.19 5.81
N GLU A 157 22.78 -2.48 6.60
CA GLU A 157 24.21 -2.30 6.36
C GLU A 157 24.94 -3.64 6.40
N GLN A 158 24.70 -4.47 7.41
CA GLN A 158 25.31 -5.82 7.53
C GLN A 158 24.96 -6.73 6.34
N GLN A 159 23.76 -6.61 5.79
CA GLN A 159 23.36 -7.38 4.62
C GLN A 159 23.93 -6.82 3.30
N GLY A 160 24.49 -5.60 3.31
CA GLY A 160 25.04 -4.93 2.14
C GLY A 160 23.99 -4.67 1.06
N TRP A 161 22.73 -4.45 1.44
CA TRP A 161 21.65 -4.20 0.48
C TRP A 161 21.81 -2.85 -0.21
N GLN A 162 21.48 -2.82 -1.51
CA GLN A 162 21.57 -1.65 -2.37
C GLN A 162 20.20 -1.26 -2.89
N ASP A 163 20.05 0.01 -3.30
CA ASP A 163 18.83 0.52 -3.93
C ASP A 163 18.41 -0.32 -5.14
N LEU A 164 17.12 -0.58 -5.26
CA LEU A 164 16.58 -1.48 -6.29
C LEU A 164 16.66 -0.90 -7.72
N GLN A 165 16.92 0.39 -7.89
CA GLN A 165 17.14 1.10 -9.16
C GLN A 165 16.08 0.80 -10.24
N MET A 166 14.82 0.57 -9.84
CA MET A 166 13.73 0.27 -10.73
C MET A 166 12.49 1.07 -10.33
N VAL A 167 11.79 1.63 -11.32
CA VAL A 167 10.53 2.35 -11.10
C VAL A 167 9.62 2.18 -12.29
N GLU A 168 8.33 2.01 -12.05
CA GLU A 168 7.30 2.00 -13.08
C GLU A 168 6.72 3.42 -13.26
N GLY A 169 6.48 3.82 -14.49
CA GLY A 169 5.76 5.06 -14.81
C GLY A 169 6.65 6.27 -15.05
N VAL A 170 7.93 6.07 -15.38
CA VAL A 170 8.78 7.12 -15.93
C VAL A 170 8.22 7.53 -17.29
N ASN A 171 7.87 8.80 -17.47
CA ASN A 171 7.44 9.31 -18.78
C ASN A 171 8.61 9.28 -19.75
N LEU A 172 8.35 8.81 -20.98
CA LEU A 172 9.35 8.78 -22.04
C LEU A 172 9.95 10.17 -22.31
N LEU A 173 9.19 11.24 -22.07
CA LEU A 173 9.60 12.64 -22.20
C LEU A 173 10.65 13.03 -21.14
N ASP A 174 10.58 12.49 -19.92
CA ASP A 174 11.57 12.71 -18.87
C ASP A 174 12.90 12.02 -19.20
N ILE A 175 12.86 10.88 -19.90
CA ILE A 175 14.03 10.12 -20.33
C ILE A 175 14.73 10.83 -21.51
N LEU A 176 13.96 11.42 -22.43
CA LEU A 176 14.49 12.04 -23.65
C LEU A 176 14.99 13.46 -23.43
N GLY A 177 14.84 14.05 -22.24
CA GLY A 177 15.40 15.36 -21.91
C GLY A 177 14.90 16.53 -22.77
N THR A 178 13.74 16.40 -23.40
CA THR A 178 13.26 17.34 -24.44
C THR A 178 12.31 18.44 -23.95
N LEU A 179 12.18 18.66 -22.64
CA LEU A 179 11.42 19.84 -22.16
C LEU A 179 12.35 20.87 -21.51
N PRO A 180 12.27 22.15 -21.93
CA PRO A 180 13.02 23.23 -21.28
C PRO A 180 12.57 23.35 -19.81
N LYS A 181 13.54 23.40 -18.88
CA LYS A 181 13.30 23.74 -17.48
C LYS A 181 12.78 25.17 -17.40
N GLY A 182 11.46 25.33 -17.30
CA GLY A 182 10.87 26.64 -17.17
C GLY A 182 9.36 26.59 -17.11
N ALA A 183 8.84 26.08 -16.01
CA ALA A 183 7.58 26.50 -15.38
C ALA A 183 7.40 25.67 -14.11
N ALA A 184 7.72 26.25 -12.96
CA ALA A 184 7.23 25.80 -11.68
C ALA A 184 5.70 25.95 -11.70
N GLY A 185 5.02 24.90 -12.15
CA GLY A 185 3.57 24.78 -12.13
C GLY A 185 3.19 23.92 -10.93
N THR A 186 2.64 24.57 -9.91
CA THR A 186 1.83 23.95 -8.87
C THR A 186 1.10 22.73 -9.42
N SER A 187 1.36 21.55 -8.82
CA SER A 187 0.64 20.34 -9.16
C SER A 187 -0.82 20.45 -8.70
N GLY A 188 -1.61 21.20 -9.44
CA GLY A 188 -3.05 21.13 -9.45
C GLY A 188 -3.40 19.74 -9.96
N ARG A 189 -3.90 18.89 -9.09
CA ARG A 189 -4.60 17.67 -9.42
C ARG A 189 -5.72 18.05 -10.36
N THR A 190 -5.51 17.99 -11.68
CA THR A 190 -6.62 18.04 -12.63
C THR A 190 -7.46 16.82 -12.33
N LYS A 191 -8.60 17.06 -11.68
CA LYS A 191 -9.66 16.05 -11.55
C LYS A 191 -9.96 15.59 -12.96
N LYS A 192 -9.72 14.32 -13.28
CA LYS A 192 -10.26 13.73 -14.51
C LYS A 192 -11.74 14.08 -14.53
N PRO A 193 -12.26 14.63 -15.65
CA PRO A 193 -13.68 14.94 -15.73
C PRO A 193 -14.44 13.65 -15.40
N THR A 194 -15.23 13.69 -14.34
CA THR A 194 -16.06 12.56 -13.97
C THR A 194 -17.07 12.39 -15.09
N SER A 195 -17.19 11.20 -15.65
CA SER A 195 -18.19 10.89 -16.69
C SER A 195 -19.63 10.98 -16.18
N THR A 196 -19.81 11.33 -14.90
CA THR A 196 -21.10 11.44 -14.24
C THR A 196 -21.52 12.90 -14.07
N ARG A 197 -22.72 13.23 -14.51
CA ARG A 197 -23.37 14.52 -14.33
C ARG A 197 -24.24 14.49 -13.07
N LYS A 198 -24.17 15.53 -12.26
CA LYS A 198 -25.04 15.69 -11.10
C LYS A 198 -26.30 16.45 -11.53
N TYR A 199 -27.44 15.88 -11.23
CA TYR A 199 -28.76 16.49 -11.43
C TYR A 199 -29.32 16.95 -10.08
N ILE A 200 -29.90 18.11 -10.04
CA ILE A 200 -30.49 18.69 -8.81
C ILE A 200 -31.93 19.10 -9.11
N CYS A 201 -32.85 18.79 -8.21
CA CYS A 201 -34.20 19.31 -8.24
C CYS A 201 -34.20 20.78 -7.83
N PRO A 202 -34.68 21.69 -8.69
CA PRO A 202 -34.68 23.13 -8.36
C PRO A 202 -35.64 23.49 -7.21
N LYS A 203 -36.61 22.60 -6.90
CA LYS A 203 -37.62 22.85 -5.87
C LYS A 203 -37.22 22.34 -4.48
N CYS A 204 -36.68 21.13 -4.37
CA CYS A 204 -36.36 20.53 -3.06
C CYS A 204 -34.86 20.25 -2.85
N GLY A 205 -34.01 20.48 -3.85
CA GLY A 205 -32.57 20.23 -3.72
C GLY A 205 -32.15 18.76 -3.79
N ASN A 206 -33.04 17.81 -3.91
CA ASN A 206 -32.70 16.39 -4.10
C ASN A 206 -31.79 16.22 -5.31
N SER A 207 -30.81 15.35 -5.21
CA SER A 207 -29.84 15.18 -6.28
C SER A 207 -29.57 13.70 -6.60
N CYS A 208 -29.30 13.43 -7.87
CA CYS A 208 -28.84 12.15 -8.36
C CYS A 208 -27.68 12.33 -9.35
N ARG A 209 -27.02 11.24 -9.73
CA ARG A 209 -25.95 11.25 -10.72
C ARG A 209 -26.24 10.27 -11.84
N ALA A 210 -25.98 10.68 -13.09
CA ALA A 210 -26.12 9.84 -14.27
C ALA A 210 -24.88 9.95 -15.17
N THR A 211 -24.53 8.85 -15.82
CA THR A 211 -23.39 8.79 -16.77
C THR A 211 -23.78 9.32 -18.17
N LYS A 212 -25.06 9.40 -18.47
CA LYS A 212 -25.59 9.93 -19.73
C LYS A 212 -26.45 11.15 -19.47
N THR A 213 -26.64 12.00 -20.48
CA THR A 213 -27.62 13.06 -20.44
C THR A 213 -29.00 12.46 -20.59
N ILE A 214 -29.81 12.54 -19.55
CA ILE A 214 -31.18 11.99 -19.49
C ILE A 214 -32.16 13.00 -18.87
N ASN A 215 -33.42 12.83 -19.17
CA ASN A 215 -34.49 13.60 -18.51
C ASN A 215 -34.86 12.89 -17.21
N ILE A 216 -34.72 13.58 -16.09
CA ILE A 216 -35.02 13.05 -14.76
C ILE A 216 -36.09 13.95 -14.13
N ILE A 217 -37.09 13.34 -13.54
CA ILE A 217 -38.14 14.02 -12.78
C ILE A 217 -37.95 13.65 -11.31
N CYS A 218 -37.98 14.67 -10.42
CA CYS A 218 -37.96 14.45 -8.99
C CYS A 218 -39.28 13.80 -8.56
N GLY A 219 -39.20 12.60 -7.97
CA GLY A 219 -40.39 11.86 -7.53
C GLY A 219 -41.21 12.59 -6.45
N ASP A 220 -40.55 13.42 -5.62
CA ASP A 220 -41.22 14.14 -4.52
C ASP A 220 -41.93 15.44 -4.99
N CYS A 221 -41.36 16.11 -6.00
CA CYS A 221 -41.82 17.44 -6.42
C CYS A 221 -42.46 17.44 -7.81
N MET A 222 -42.35 16.32 -8.54
CA MET A 222 -42.76 16.21 -9.95
C MET A 222 -42.10 17.25 -10.87
N GLU A 223 -40.97 17.83 -10.45
CA GLU A 223 -40.22 18.83 -11.18
C GLU A 223 -39.05 18.21 -11.97
N LYS A 224 -38.75 18.76 -13.15
CA LYS A 224 -37.62 18.36 -13.97
C LYS A 224 -36.32 18.75 -13.28
N MET A 225 -35.41 17.77 -13.07
CA MET A 225 -34.10 18.03 -12.49
C MET A 225 -33.15 18.65 -13.52
N VAL A 226 -32.33 19.59 -13.06
CA VAL A 226 -31.33 20.30 -13.88
C VAL A 226 -29.91 19.80 -13.59
N VAL A 227 -29.05 19.87 -14.60
CA VAL A 227 -27.64 19.52 -14.43
C VAL A 227 -26.95 20.63 -13.63
N SER A 228 -26.28 20.27 -12.54
CA SER A 228 -25.40 21.19 -11.80
C SER A 228 -24.07 21.26 -12.51
N GLU A 229 -23.61 22.44 -12.85
CA GLU A 229 -22.26 22.73 -13.32
C GLU A 229 -21.19 22.46 -12.23
#